data_d92fd2ac9f08cb067dc2a4965515e0a7
#
_entry.id   d92fd2ac9f08cb067dc2a4965515e0a7
#
_cell.length_a   1.000
_cell.length_b   1.000
_cell.length_c   1.000
_cell.angle_alpha   90.00
_cell.angle_beta   90.00
_cell.angle_gamma   90.00
#
_symmetry.space_group_name_H-M   'P 1'
#
loop_
_entity.id
_entity.type
_entity.pdbx_description
1 polymer ?
#
loop_
_entity_poly.entity_id
_entity_poly.type
_entity_poly.pdbx_seq_one_letter_code
_entity_poly.pdbx_strand_id
1 'polypeptide(L)'
;IDLEKKVEGTKRTAVGAQTLDFTMFDSQGTPISLSSFKGKYVLVDFWASWCLPCRAETPNLIAAYTKYKNKGFTILGVALEREGDREKWLKAIAQDNLSWTQVSDFKYWDNAAVKQYYVTAIPFNFLLDPQGKIIARDIRGAELKDTLSKLFE
;
A
#
# COMPACT_ATOMS: atom_id res chain seq x y z
N ILE A 1 -12.02 7.78 17.08
CA ILE A 1 -11.37 8.46 15.97
C ILE A 1 -11.96 9.86 15.79
N ASP A 2 -11.11 10.81 15.50
CA ASP A 2 -11.50 12.18 15.22
C ASP A 2 -12.28 12.26 13.90
N LEU A 3 -13.50 12.79 13.96
CA LEU A 3 -14.37 12.90 12.79
C LEU A 3 -13.76 13.79 11.70
N GLU A 4 -13.09 14.89 12.08
CA GLU A 4 -12.44 15.78 11.13
C GLU A 4 -11.32 15.06 10.37
N LYS A 5 -10.50 14.27 11.05
CA LYS A 5 -9.46 13.45 10.42
C LYS A 5 -10.05 12.41 9.48
N LYS A 6 -11.16 11.81 9.87
CA LYS A 6 -11.85 10.82 9.04
C LYS A 6 -12.37 11.45 7.74
N VAL A 7 -12.98 12.62 7.83
CA VAL A 7 -13.47 13.37 6.66
C VAL A 7 -12.32 13.79 5.76
N GLU A 8 -11.24 14.32 6.34
CA GLU A 8 -10.05 14.73 5.58
C GLU A 8 -9.39 13.52 4.91
N GLY A 9 -9.31 12.39 5.60
CA GLY A 9 -8.78 11.14 5.02
C GLY A 9 -9.59 10.68 3.82
N THR A 10 -10.91 10.77 3.91
CA THR A 10 -11.79 10.43 2.80
C THR A 10 -11.52 11.31 1.59
N LYS A 11 -11.29 12.60 1.80
CA LYS A 11 -10.93 13.54 0.71
C LYS A 11 -9.58 13.20 0.09
N ARG A 12 -8.55 12.92 0.90
CA ARG A 12 -7.19 12.65 0.42
C ARG A 12 -7.06 11.35 -0.33
N THR A 13 -7.91 10.37 -0.01
CA THR A 13 -7.92 9.07 -0.68
C THR A 13 -9.12 8.88 -1.59
N ALA A 14 -9.87 9.95 -1.88
CA ALA A 14 -11.03 9.88 -2.75
C ALA A 14 -10.60 9.58 -4.19
N VAL A 15 -11.43 8.83 -4.90
CA VAL A 15 -11.24 8.58 -6.33
C VAL A 15 -11.21 9.93 -7.06
N GLY A 16 -10.19 10.12 -7.88
CA GLY A 16 -9.94 11.38 -8.59
C GLY A 16 -8.93 12.29 -7.89
N ALA A 17 -8.59 12.03 -6.62
CA ALA A 17 -7.61 12.85 -5.91
C ALA A 17 -6.19 12.58 -6.43
N GLN A 18 -5.37 13.65 -6.48
CA GLN A 18 -3.95 13.51 -6.77
C GLN A 18 -3.24 13.10 -5.49
N THR A 19 -2.35 12.10 -5.57
CA THR A 19 -1.59 11.69 -4.40
C THR A 19 -0.53 12.71 -4.02
N LEU A 20 -0.29 12.77 -2.71
CA LEU A 20 0.83 13.49 -2.12
C LEU A 20 2.01 12.54 -2.02
N ASP A 21 3.21 13.04 -2.30
CA ASP A 21 4.42 12.21 -2.25
C ASP A 21 4.83 11.92 -0.80
N PHE A 22 5.54 10.82 -0.62
CA PHE A 22 6.23 10.48 0.62
C PHE A 22 7.46 9.65 0.30
N THR A 23 8.42 9.62 1.23
CA THR A 23 9.64 8.83 1.10
C THR A 23 9.87 8.03 2.37
N MET A 24 10.14 6.74 2.21
CA MET A 24 10.52 5.84 3.31
C MET A 24 11.60 4.90 2.82
N PHE A 25 12.25 4.21 3.75
CA PHE A 25 13.32 3.27 3.42
C PHE A 25 12.76 1.87 3.22
N ASP A 26 13.30 1.18 2.21
CA ASP A 26 12.95 -0.22 1.97
C ASP A 26 13.72 -1.16 2.92
N SER A 27 13.58 -2.46 2.71
CA SER A 27 14.20 -3.49 3.57
C SER A 27 15.73 -3.48 3.50
N GLN A 28 16.32 -2.83 2.51
CA GLN A 28 17.77 -2.71 2.34
C GLN A 28 18.29 -1.33 2.72
N GLY A 29 17.43 -0.47 3.26
CA GLY A 29 17.81 0.88 3.64
C GLY A 29 17.87 1.88 2.50
N THR A 30 17.33 1.54 1.33
CA THR A 30 17.28 2.45 0.18
C THR A 30 16.04 3.35 0.30
N PRO A 31 16.20 4.68 0.11
CA PRO A 31 15.04 5.57 0.13
C PRO A 31 14.16 5.35 -1.11
N ILE A 32 12.87 5.19 -0.86
CA ILE A 32 11.87 4.96 -1.90
C ILE A 32 10.83 6.05 -1.79
N SER A 33 10.58 6.76 -2.88
CA SER A 33 9.52 7.78 -2.95
C SER A 33 8.36 7.25 -3.78
N LEU A 34 7.14 7.58 -3.36
CA LEU A 34 5.95 7.18 -4.12
C LEU A 34 6.02 7.71 -5.55
N SER A 35 6.51 8.93 -5.74
CA SER A 35 6.65 9.56 -7.07
C SER A 35 7.56 8.78 -8.01
N SER A 36 8.46 7.92 -7.50
CA SER A 36 9.33 7.11 -8.35
C SER A 36 8.57 6.03 -9.13
N PHE A 37 7.33 5.76 -8.77
CA PHE A 37 6.48 4.79 -9.45
C PHE A 37 5.61 5.40 -10.53
N LYS A 38 5.69 6.71 -10.80
CA LYS A 38 4.94 7.34 -11.90
C LYS A 38 5.25 6.63 -13.21
N GLY A 39 4.24 6.46 -14.03
CA GLY A 39 4.32 5.67 -15.25
C GLY A 39 3.75 4.26 -15.10
N LYS A 40 3.48 3.84 -13.86
CA LYS A 40 2.86 2.55 -13.56
C LYS A 40 1.58 2.73 -12.76
N TYR A 41 0.68 1.76 -12.86
CA TYR A 41 -0.41 1.60 -11.90
C TYR A 41 0.18 1.04 -10.61
N VAL A 42 -0.10 1.67 -9.48
CA VAL A 42 0.48 1.30 -8.18
C VAL A 42 -0.63 1.07 -7.17
N LEU A 43 -0.66 -0.12 -6.58
CA LEU A 43 -1.50 -0.37 -5.41
C LEU A 43 -0.66 -0.06 -4.17
N VAL A 44 -1.00 1.02 -3.47
CA VAL A 44 -0.37 1.37 -2.21
C VAL A 44 -1.11 0.62 -1.10
N ASP A 45 -0.43 -0.33 -0.49
CA ASP A 45 -1.01 -1.28 0.46
C ASP A 45 -0.48 -1.04 1.87
N PHE A 46 -1.36 -0.57 2.75
CA PHE A 46 -1.03 -0.35 4.17
C PHE A 46 -1.30 -1.64 4.95
N TRP A 47 -0.25 -2.16 5.58
CA TRP A 47 -0.28 -3.44 6.27
C TRP A 47 0.68 -3.46 7.45
N ALA A 48 0.80 -4.58 8.12
CA ALA A 48 1.83 -4.80 9.13
C ALA A 48 2.05 -6.29 9.35
N SER A 49 3.23 -6.66 9.82
CA SER A 49 3.54 -8.06 10.14
C SER A 49 2.65 -8.62 11.25
N TRP A 50 2.16 -7.77 12.15
CA TRP A 50 1.27 -8.13 13.25
C TRP A 50 -0.21 -8.13 12.87
N CYS A 51 -0.54 -7.78 11.64
CA CYS A 51 -1.93 -7.65 11.20
C CYS A 51 -2.41 -8.92 10.50
N LEU A 52 -3.16 -9.76 11.19
CA LEU A 52 -3.64 -11.03 10.63
C LEU A 52 -4.55 -10.83 9.41
N PRO A 53 -5.54 -9.92 9.44
CA PRO A 53 -6.38 -9.69 8.24
C PRO A 53 -5.58 -9.19 7.04
N CYS A 54 -4.54 -8.38 7.26
CA CYS A 54 -3.65 -7.93 6.19
C CYS A 54 -2.96 -9.12 5.54
N ARG A 55 -2.43 -10.02 6.35
CA ARG A 55 -1.71 -11.19 5.87
C ARG A 55 -2.63 -12.21 5.21
N ALA A 56 -3.89 -12.27 5.64
CA ALA A 56 -4.90 -13.12 5.02
C ALA A 56 -5.23 -12.69 3.58
N GLU A 57 -5.06 -11.41 3.26
CA GLU A 57 -5.29 -10.88 1.91
C GLU A 57 -4.10 -11.15 0.96
N THR A 58 -2.94 -11.50 1.49
CA THR A 58 -1.70 -11.69 0.71
C THR A 58 -1.84 -12.61 -0.51
N PRO A 59 -2.54 -13.76 -0.44
CA PRO A 59 -2.70 -14.59 -1.64
C PRO A 59 -3.36 -13.85 -2.80
N ASN A 60 -4.31 -12.97 -2.53
CA ASN A 60 -4.96 -12.16 -3.56
C ASN A 60 -4.00 -11.11 -4.14
N LEU A 61 -3.16 -10.52 -3.30
CA LEU A 61 -2.14 -9.57 -3.74
C LEU A 61 -1.10 -10.25 -4.62
N ILE A 62 -0.64 -11.44 -4.23
CA ILE A 62 0.33 -12.22 -5.00
C ILE A 62 -0.25 -12.58 -6.38
N ALA A 63 -1.49 -13.04 -6.42
CA ALA A 63 -2.15 -13.37 -7.67
C ALA A 63 -2.23 -12.16 -8.61
N ALA A 64 -2.61 -11.00 -8.07
CA ALA A 64 -2.68 -9.75 -8.83
C ALA A 64 -1.30 -9.33 -9.35
N TYR A 65 -0.31 -9.35 -8.50
CA TYR A 65 1.05 -8.95 -8.86
C TYR A 65 1.62 -9.86 -9.94
N THR A 66 1.51 -11.16 -9.75
CA THR A 66 2.02 -12.16 -10.70
C THR A 66 1.38 -11.97 -12.08
N LYS A 67 0.07 -11.72 -12.11
CA LYS A 67 -0.68 -11.60 -13.36
C LYS A 67 -0.39 -10.31 -14.11
N TYR A 68 -0.20 -9.19 -13.42
CA TYR A 68 -0.16 -7.87 -14.04
C TYR A 68 1.17 -7.12 -13.94
N LYS A 69 2.18 -7.65 -13.26
CA LYS A 69 3.46 -6.95 -13.09
C LYS A 69 4.14 -6.60 -14.42
N ASN A 70 3.94 -7.39 -15.45
CA ASN A 70 4.52 -7.15 -16.76
C ASN A 70 3.62 -6.28 -17.64
N LYS A 71 2.51 -5.79 -17.10
CA LYS A 71 1.56 -4.92 -17.81
C LYS A 71 1.54 -3.50 -17.22
N GLY A 72 2.60 -3.12 -16.50
CA GLY A 72 2.69 -1.79 -15.91
C GLY A 72 2.02 -1.65 -14.56
N PHE A 73 1.89 -2.74 -13.81
CA PHE A 73 1.32 -2.76 -12.47
C PHE A 73 2.37 -3.12 -11.44
N THR A 74 2.35 -2.45 -10.29
CA THR A 74 3.15 -2.83 -9.15
C THR A 74 2.39 -2.58 -7.84
N ILE A 75 2.93 -3.10 -6.75
CA ILE A 75 2.41 -2.88 -5.40
C ILE A 75 3.52 -2.22 -4.59
N LEU A 76 3.16 -1.25 -3.76
CA LEU A 76 4.06 -0.68 -2.75
C LEU A 76 3.47 -0.97 -1.39
N GLY A 77 4.13 -1.82 -0.62
CA GLY A 77 3.71 -2.15 0.74
C GLY A 77 4.24 -1.11 1.72
N VAL A 78 3.36 -0.48 2.46
CA VAL A 78 3.71 0.48 3.52
C VAL A 78 3.35 -0.17 4.85
N ALA A 79 4.38 -0.55 5.61
CA ALA A 79 4.19 -1.33 6.84
C ALA A 79 4.18 -0.45 8.08
N LEU A 80 3.17 -0.66 8.93
CA LEU A 80 3.01 0.02 10.21
C LEU A 80 3.71 -0.79 11.31
N GLU A 81 5.01 -0.98 11.15
CA GLU A 81 5.80 -1.71 12.13
C GLU A 81 6.18 -0.84 13.30
N ARG A 82 6.38 -1.45 14.46
CA ARG A 82 6.86 -0.76 15.67
C ARG A 82 8.37 -0.65 15.64
N GLU A 83 8.89 0.35 16.35
CA GLU A 83 10.33 0.45 16.57
C GLU A 83 10.85 -0.85 17.18
N GLY A 84 11.97 -1.35 16.64
CA GLY A 84 12.57 -2.60 17.10
C GLY A 84 12.03 -3.85 16.43
N ASP A 85 11.00 -3.76 15.59
CA ASP A 85 10.35 -4.92 14.96
C ASP A 85 10.82 -5.17 13.52
N ARG A 86 11.99 -4.66 13.13
CA ARG A 86 12.53 -4.86 11.79
C ARG A 86 12.62 -6.33 11.42
N GLU A 87 13.10 -7.18 12.32
CA GLU A 87 13.23 -8.61 12.03
C GLU A 87 11.88 -9.29 11.81
N LYS A 88 10.87 -8.90 12.57
CA LYS A 88 9.50 -9.42 12.40
C LYS A 88 8.96 -9.04 11.03
N TRP A 89 9.24 -7.81 10.59
CA TRP A 89 8.85 -7.33 9.28
C TRP A 89 9.52 -8.13 8.16
N LEU A 90 10.84 -8.29 8.22
CA LEU A 90 11.61 -9.05 7.23
C LEU A 90 11.14 -10.50 7.18
N LYS A 91 10.85 -11.09 8.33
CA LYS A 91 10.36 -12.46 8.41
C LYS A 91 8.99 -12.60 7.75
N ALA A 92 8.08 -11.66 7.99
CA ALA A 92 6.74 -11.66 7.36
C ALA A 92 6.85 -11.52 5.84
N ILE A 93 7.70 -10.62 5.35
CA ILE A 93 7.95 -10.45 3.92
C ILE A 93 8.40 -11.77 3.29
N ALA A 94 9.35 -12.45 3.93
CA ALA A 94 9.87 -13.71 3.43
C ALA A 94 8.83 -14.83 3.50
N GLN A 95 8.14 -14.96 4.63
CA GLN A 95 7.15 -16.03 4.83
C GLN A 95 5.95 -15.90 3.90
N ASP A 96 5.52 -14.67 3.64
CA ASP A 96 4.35 -14.39 2.82
C ASP A 96 4.71 -14.18 1.35
N ASN A 97 5.99 -14.29 0.97
CA ASN A 97 6.47 -14.16 -0.41
C ASN A 97 6.09 -12.80 -1.03
N LEU A 98 6.28 -11.71 -0.27
CA LEU A 98 5.98 -10.37 -0.74
C LEU A 98 7.15 -9.87 -1.61
N SER A 99 7.07 -10.09 -2.92
CA SER A 99 8.19 -9.83 -3.84
C SER A 99 8.24 -8.40 -4.39
N TRP A 100 7.26 -7.56 -4.03
CA TRP A 100 7.25 -6.15 -4.43
C TRP A 100 7.92 -5.27 -3.38
N THR A 101 8.11 -3.99 -3.71
CA THR A 101 8.77 -3.04 -2.81
C THR A 101 8.01 -2.88 -1.50
N GLN A 102 8.75 -2.96 -0.40
CA GLN A 102 8.23 -2.82 0.96
C GLN A 102 8.98 -1.71 1.67
N VAL A 103 8.25 -0.79 2.29
CA VAL A 103 8.84 0.31 3.05
C VAL A 103 8.21 0.42 4.44
N SER A 104 8.97 0.95 5.40
CA SER A 104 8.46 1.28 6.73
C SER A 104 9.36 2.33 7.36
N ASP A 105 8.78 3.17 8.23
CA ASP A 105 9.55 4.09 9.07
C ASP A 105 9.57 3.65 10.54
N PHE A 106 8.97 2.50 10.87
CA PHE A 106 8.93 1.92 12.21
C PHE A 106 8.31 2.84 13.26
N LYS A 107 7.37 3.66 12.85
CA LYS A 107 6.67 4.60 13.74
C LYS A 107 5.24 4.18 14.04
N TYR A 108 4.89 2.93 13.74
CA TYR A 108 3.58 2.35 14.03
C TYR A 108 2.48 3.23 13.43
N TRP A 109 1.52 3.68 14.21
CA TRP A 109 0.45 4.56 13.73
C TRP A 109 0.90 6.01 13.45
N ASP A 110 2.12 6.37 13.87
CA ASP A 110 2.74 7.66 13.52
C ASP A 110 3.51 7.59 12.20
N ASN A 111 3.36 6.51 11.45
CA ASN A 111 3.92 6.38 10.10
C ASN A 111 3.58 7.62 9.27
N ALA A 112 4.57 8.16 8.56
CA ALA A 112 4.40 9.42 7.82
C ALA A 112 3.29 9.36 6.78
N ALA A 113 3.15 8.26 6.04
CA ALA A 113 2.10 8.10 5.05
C ALA A 113 0.74 7.90 5.70
N VAL A 114 0.68 7.14 6.80
CA VAL A 114 -0.55 6.94 7.57
C VAL A 114 -1.10 8.28 8.04
N LYS A 115 -0.24 9.15 8.57
CA LYS A 115 -0.65 10.49 9.02
C LYS A 115 -1.06 11.37 7.86
N GLN A 116 -0.31 11.33 6.77
CA GLN A 116 -0.55 12.15 5.58
C GLN A 116 -1.92 11.84 4.95
N TYR A 117 -2.30 10.57 4.90
CA TYR A 117 -3.56 10.13 4.31
C TYR A 117 -4.66 9.86 5.34
N TYR A 118 -4.37 10.08 6.62
CA TYR A 118 -5.29 9.82 7.74
C TYR A 118 -5.84 8.39 7.74
N VAL A 119 -4.94 7.42 7.52
CA VAL A 119 -5.32 6.00 7.56
C VAL A 119 -5.66 5.63 9.00
N THR A 120 -6.85 5.07 9.22
CA THR A 120 -7.36 4.80 10.55
C THR A 120 -7.53 3.32 10.86
N ALA A 121 -7.40 2.47 9.86
CA ALA A 121 -7.48 1.03 10.01
C ALA A 121 -6.69 0.35 8.91
N ILE A 122 -6.17 -0.84 9.18
CA ILE A 122 -5.53 -1.70 8.19
C ILE A 122 -6.20 -3.07 8.23
N PRO A 123 -6.25 -3.80 7.11
CA PRO A 123 -5.70 -3.46 5.79
C PRO A 123 -6.44 -2.29 5.13
N PHE A 124 -5.71 -1.45 4.44
CA PHE A 124 -6.26 -0.37 3.63
C PHE A 124 -5.37 -0.17 2.41
N ASN A 125 -5.95 0.16 1.28
CA ASN A 125 -5.17 0.45 0.08
C ASN A 125 -5.84 1.50 -0.78
N PHE A 126 -5.05 2.05 -1.72
CA PHE A 126 -5.59 2.81 -2.84
C PHE A 126 -4.76 2.50 -4.09
N LEU A 127 -5.43 2.56 -5.24
CA LEU A 127 -4.82 2.27 -6.53
C LEU A 127 -4.60 3.56 -7.30
N LEU A 128 -3.38 3.74 -7.80
CA LEU A 128 -2.97 4.93 -8.56
C LEU A 128 -2.86 4.59 -10.04
N ASP A 129 -3.25 5.56 -10.88
CA ASP A 129 -2.93 5.51 -12.30
C ASP A 129 -1.47 5.98 -12.53
N PRO A 130 -0.95 5.90 -13.79
CA PRO A 130 0.44 6.30 -14.06
C PRO A 130 0.77 7.75 -13.75
N GLN A 131 -0.21 8.63 -13.62
CA GLN A 131 -0.01 10.03 -13.27
C GLN A 131 -0.11 10.28 -11.76
N GLY A 132 -0.33 9.23 -10.96
CA GLY A 132 -0.44 9.37 -9.51
C GLY A 132 -1.82 9.77 -9.02
N LYS A 133 -2.85 9.62 -9.85
CA LYS A 133 -4.22 9.90 -9.46
C LYS A 133 -4.88 8.64 -8.89
N ILE A 134 -5.61 8.77 -7.80
CA ILE A 134 -6.34 7.66 -7.18
C ILE A 134 -7.52 7.27 -8.06
N ILE A 135 -7.58 6.01 -8.48
CA ILE A 135 -8.66 5.49 -9.32
C ILE A 135 -9.53 4.47 -8.61
N ALA A 136 -9.08 3.94 -7.47
CA ALA A 136 -9.86 3.05 -6.61
C ALA A 136 -9.28 3.10 -5.21
N ARG A 137 -10.08 2.76 -4.19
CA ARG A 137 -9.64 2.72 -2.80
C ARG A 137 -10.29 1.56 -2.07
N ASP A 138 -9.56 1.04 -1.07
CA ASP A 138 -10.01 -0.02 -0.16
C ASP A 138 -10.60 -1.22 -0.89
N ILE A 139 -9.88 -1.70 -1.91
CA ILE A 139 -10.31 -2.83 -2.74
C ILE A 139 -9.58 -4.11 -2.30
N ARG A 140 -10.36 -5.18 -2.09
CA ARG A 140 -9.84 -6.47 -1.62
C ARG A 140 -10.59 -7.62 -2.25
N GLY A 141 -9.97 -8.81 -2.25
CA GLY A 141 -10.59 -10.04 -2.72
C GLY A 141 -11.11 -9.92 -4.15
N ALA A 142 -12.37 -10.26 -4.33
CA ALA A 142 -13.01 -10.22 -5.65
C ALA A 142 -13.02 -8.82 -6.26
N GLU A 143 -13.20 -7.78 -5.46
CA GLU A 143 -13.21 -6.40 -5.93
C GLU A 143 -11.84 -5.98 -6.49
N LEU A 144 -10.75 -6.38 -5.83
CA LEU A 144 -9.41 -6.15 -6.34
C LEU A 144 -9.22 -6.84 -7.69
N LYS A 145 -9.60 -8.11 -7.76
CA LYS A 145 -9.50 -8.90 -8.99
C LYS A 145 -10.30 -8.26 -10.13
N ASP A 146 -11.53 -7.87 -9.87
CA ASP A 146 -12.41 -7.27 -10.89
C ASP A 146 -11.88 -5.92 -11.36
N THR A 147 -11.41 -5.09 -10.45
CA THR A 147 -10.86 -3.78 -10.77
C THR A 147 -9.65 -3.90 -11.71
N LEU A 148 -8.72 -4.79 -11.38
CA LEU A 148 -7.51 -4.97 -12.20
C LEU A 148 -7.84 -5.65 -13.54
N SER A 149 -8.78 -6.57 -13.54
CA SER A 149 -9.23 -7.21 -14.78
C SER A 149 -9.81 -6.19 -15.77
N LYS A 150 -10.60 -5.25 -15.28
CA LYS A 150 -11.17 -4.17 -16.11
C LYS A 150 -10.10 -3.22 -16.66
N LEU A 151 -9.01 -3.02 -15.91
CA LEU A 151 -7.92 -2.15 -16.34
C LEU A 151 -7.00 -2.81 -17.38
N PHE A 152 -6.72 -4.10 -17.24
CA PHE A 152 -5.64 -4.76 -17.98
C PHE A 152 -6.12 -5.82 -18.97
N GLU A 153 -7.41 -6.17 -18.94
CA GLU A 153 -7.99 -7.18 -19.84
C GLU A 153 -9.19 -6.61 -20.69
#